data_f926a8278d28bdc12ed1a21d1464d947
#
_entry.id   f926a8278d28bdc12ed1a21d1464d947
#
_cell.length_a   1.000
_cell.length_b   1.000
_cell.length_c   1.000
_cell.angle_alpha   90.00
_cell.angle_beta   90.00
_cell.angle_gamma   90.00
#
_symmetry.space_group_name_H-M   'P 1'
#
loop_
_entity.id
_entity.type
_entity.pdbx_description
1 polymer ?
#
loop_
_entity_poly.entity_id
_entity_poly.type
_entity_poly.pdbx_seq_one_letter_code
_entity_poly.pdbx_strand_id
1 'polypeptide(L)'
;MRELAQEQAPITINTYKEDIMNTDIKQAMHVEAAKSFSSAEANENERRWNDDKIDRKNQDSTNNYDKTRMKLNFEIGTDGKIHTLGYHEKSLEVRLQERLSELCWKPFKPDSKIQPNCCARFIFGGNHDRTIEMAFGDQTVNLEKDADNSHLLRCEEIEHWAKDVYDWCAKRYGQENIVGFQVHLDESSPHIHALIVTVGQRTKSGRECVMWSAKFGKNRYEYGQILREMHTSLYEEVGSKYGLERGDSIEGRNVQHLHKRDYIRKLTKDAKQAEKAVKGLQTMTRRLESQIFRSQSQLEEIEKSLASGKIALQEYEIQKTR
;
A
#
# COMPACT_ATOMS: atom_id res chain seq x y z
N MET A 1 30.69 -53.93 4.60
CA MET A 1 30.41 -52.51 4.87
C MET A 1 29.49 -52.01 3.77
N ARG A 2 28.23 -51.75 4.11
CA ARG A 2 27.22 -51.24 3.17
C ARG A 2 27.25 -49.71 3.26
N GLU A 3 27.66 -49.05 2.19
CA GLU A 3 27.52 -47.60 2.04
C GLU A 3 26.08 -47.24 1.73
N LEU A 4 25.54 -46.37 2.58
CA LEU A 4 24.26 -45.74 2.41
C LEU A 4 24.43 -44.61 1.38
N ALA A 5 23.92 -44.80 0.17
CA ALA A 5 23.67 -43.73 -0.76
C ALA A 5 22.46 -42.94 -0.23
N GLN A 6 22.68 -41.73 0.23
CA GLN A 6 21.60 -40.77 0.46
C GLN A 6 21.14 -40.19 -0.89
N GLU A 7 19.99 -40.66 -1.34
CA GLU A 7 19.26 -40.08 -2.42
C GLU A 7 18.81 -38.66 -1.98
N GLN A 8 19.43 -37.63 -2.55
CA GLN A 8 18.90 -36.25 -2.43
C GLN A 8 17.67 -36.13 -3.30
N ALA A 9 16.51 -35.95 -2.65
CA ALA A 9 15.26 -35.69 -3.33
C ALA A 9 15.38 -34.37 -4.16
N PRO A 10 14.80 -34.29 -5.38
CA PRO A 10 14.85 -33.10 -6.18
C PRO A 10 14.09 -32.00 -5.49
N ILE A 11 14.76 -30.82 -5.28
CA ILE A 11 14.15 -29.60 -4.79
C ILE A 11 13.15 -29.16 -5.84
N THR A 12 11.89 -29.37 -5.56
CA THR A 12 10.79 -28.99 -6.44
C THR A 12 10.61 -27.46 -6.42
N ILE A 13 10.61 -26.85 -7.60
CA ILE A 13 10.40 -25.40 -7.84
C ILE A 13 9.09 -24.88 -7.22
N ASN A 14 8.20 -25.75 -6.78
CA ASN A 14 6.94 -25.37 -6.11
C ASN A 14 7.12 -24.81 -4.69
N THR A 15 8.15 -25.17 -3.94
CA THR A 15 8.41 -24.62 -2.60
C THR A 15 8.79 -23.13 -2.63
N TYR A 16 9.37 -22.65 -3.72
CA TYR A 16 9.71 -21.23 -3.86
C TYR A 16 8.51 -20.32 -4.24
N LYS A 17 7.41 -20.91 -4.72
CA LYS A 17 6.19 -20.12 -5.02
C LYS A 17 5.36 -19.81 -3.79
N GLU A 18 5.36 -20.66 -2.78
CA GLU A 18 4.61 -20.44 -1.54
C GLU A 18 5.31 -19.41 -0.62
N ASP A 19 6.65 -19.34 -0.62
CA ASP A 19 7.41 -18.35 0.16
C ASP A 19 7.41 -16.95 -0.48
N ILE A 20 7.10 -16.81 -1.78
CA ILE A 20 7.01 -15.50 -2.47
C ILE A 20 5.60 -14.88 -2.30
N MET A 21 4.61 -15.66 -1.90
CA MET A 21 3.23 -15.18 -1.66
C MET A 21 2.95 -14.68 -0.24
N ASN A 22 3.95 -14.51 0.60
CA ASN A 22 3.78 -13.73 1.82
C ASN A 22 3.88 -12.24 1.49
N THR A 23 2.96 -11.74 0.66
CA THR A 23 2.75 -10.32 0.47
C THR A 23 2.20 -9.79 1.78
N ASP A 24 2.96 -8.95 2.46
CA ASP A 24 2.56 -8.27 3.69
C ASP A 24 1.16 -7.65 3.54
N ILE A 25 0.13 -8.32 4.08
CA ILE A 25 -1.29 -7.88 4.00
C ILE A 25 -1.52 -6.76 5.01
N LYS A 26 -0.80 -5.66 4.85
CA LYS A 26 -0.79 -4.55 5.81
C LYS A 26 -1.86 -3.52 5.52
N GLN A 27 -2.44 -3.00 6.61
CA GLN A 27 -3.24 -1.78 6.53
C GLN A 27 -2.35 -0.56 6.28
N ALA A 28 -2.89 0.44 5.62
CA ALA A 28 -2.26 1.74 5.42
C ALA A 28 -3.14 2.86 6.00
N MET A 29 -2.52 3.79 6.70
CA MET A 29 -3.14 5.04 7.12
C MET A 29 -2.14 6.16 6.90
N HIS A 30 -2.57 7.21 6.24
CA HIS A 30 -1.81 8.44 6.09
C HIS A 30 -2.63 9.61 6.64
N VAL A 31 -1.99 10.51 7.35
CA VAL A 31 -2.62 11.75 7.81
C VAL A 31 -1.74 12.94 7.50
N GLU A 32 -2.36 13.96 6.95
CA GLU A 32 -1.73 15.24 6.61
C GLU A 32 -2.47 16.40 7.25
N ALA A 33 -1.71 17.34 7.82
CA ALA A 33 -2.26 18.59 8.33
C ALA A 33 -2.55 19.54 7.18
N ALA A 34 -3.76 20.11 7.14
CA ALA A 34 -4.15 21.06 6.12
C ALA A 34 -4.51 22.44 6.72
N LYS A 35 -4.05 23.48 6.05
CA LYS A 35 -4.36 24.89 6.39
C LYS A 35 -5.56 25.41 5.63
N SER A 36 -5.93 24.73 4.56
CA SER A 36 -7.06 24.99 3.69
C SER A 36 -7.43 23.72 2.94
N PHE A 37 -8.59 23.72 2.33
CA PHE A 37 -9.05 22.66 1.42
C PHE A 37 -9.69 23.34 0.21
N SER A 38 -9.20 23.04 -0.97
CA SER A 38 -9.61 23.74 -2.19
C SER A 38 -10.82 23.08 -2.86
N SER A 39 -11.54 23.86 -3.68
CA SER A 39 -12.61 23.32 -4.54
C SER A 39 -12.12 22.28 -5.52
N ALA A 40 -10.86 22.34 -5.95
CA ALA A 40 -10.28 21.31 -6.82
C ALA A 40 -10.15 19.97 -6.10
N GLU A 41 -9.70 19.97 -4.84
CA GLU A 41 -9.63 18.79 -3.99
C GLU A 41 -11.01 18.25 -3.63
N ALA A 42 -11.96 19.14 -3.33
CA ALA A 42 -13.35 18.78 -3.08
C ALA A 42 -13.94 18.04 -4.29
N ASN A 43 -13.80 18.62 -5.48
CA ASN A 43 -14.28 18.00 -6.72
C ASN A 43 -13.61 16.66 -7.02
N GLU A 44 -12.35 16.48 -6.65
CA GLU A 44 -11.64 15.20 -6.79
C GLU A 44 -12.20 14.15 -5.85
N ASN A 45 -12.35 14.46 -4.58
CA ASN A 45 -12.86 13.53 -3.59
C ASN A 45 -14.32 13.14 -3.83
N GLU A 46 -15.14 14.11 -4.27
CA GLU A 46 -16.56 13.91 -4.55
C GLU A 46 -16.85 13.46 -5.99
N ARG A 47 -15.80 13.30 -6.84
CA ARG A 47 -15.95 12.99 -8.29
C ARG A 47 -16.91 13.94 -9.01
N ARG A 48 -16.93 15.22 -8.63
CA ARG A 48 -17.73 16.26 -9.30
C ARG A 48 -17.08 16.68 -10.62
N TRP A 49 -16.87 15.72 -11.50
CA TRP A 49 -16.25 15.88 -12.80
C TRP A 49 -17.16 15.39 -13.92
N ASN A 50 -17.06 16.01 -15.08
CA ASN A 50 -17.58 15.44 -16.32
C ASN A 50 -16.55 14.51 -16.97
N ASP A 51 -16.98 13.73 -17.96
CA ASP A 51 -16.15 12.75 -18.67
C ASP A 51 -14.90 13.37 -19.28
N ASP A 52 -15.01 14.56 -19.89
CA ASP A 52 -13.85 15.28 -20.47
C ASP A 52 -12.79 15.61 -19.42
N LYS A 53 -13.20 15.88 -18.18
CA LYS A 53 -12.28 16.16 -17.09
C LYS A 53 -11.57 14.90 -16.61
N ILE A 54 -12.28 13.78 -16.56
CA ILE A 54 -11.73 12.47 -16.20
C ILE A 54 -10.70 12.05 -17.25
N ASP A 55 -11.03 12.18 -18.55
CA ASP A 55 -10.13 11.85 -19.65
C ASP A 55 -8.85 12.67 -19.61
N ARG A 56 -8.97 13.97 -19.33
CA ARG A 56 -7.78 14.83 -19.12
C ARG A 56 -6.95 14.42 -17.91
N LYS A 57 -7.57 14.00 -16.81
CA LYS A 57 -6.86 13.49 -15.64
C LYS A 57 -6.13 12.18 -15.96
N ASN A 58 -6.76 11.30 -16.72
CA ASN A 58 -6.20 10.02 -17.14
C ASN A 58 -5.09 10.14 -18.21
N GLN A 59 -4.88 11.33 -18.80
CA GLN A 59 -3.69 11.58 -19.64
C GLN A 59 -2.39 11.53 -18.82
N ASP A 60 -2.43 11.85 -17.52
CA ASP A 60 -1.30 11.60 -16.64
C ASP A 60 -1.21 10.09 -16.35
N SER A 61 -0.08 9.47 -16.71
CA SER A 61 0.16 8.04 -16.54
C SER A 61 0.12 7.56 -15.08
N THR A 62 0.11 8.48 -14.12
CA THR A 62 -0.01 8.17 -12.70
C THR A 62 -1.45 8.06 -12.22
N ASN A 63 -2.42 8.45 -13.06
CA ASN A 63 -3.85 8.40 -12.77
C ASN A 63 -4.52 7.32 -13.62
N ASN A 64 -5.47 6.62 -13.01
CA ASN A 64 -6.33 5.67 -13.70
C ASN A 64 -7.71 5.66 -13.01
N TYR A 65 -8.54 6.66 -13.37
CA TYR A 65 -9.93 6.75 -12.90
C TYR A 65 -10.81 5.94 -13.86
N ASP A 66 -11.36 4.85 -13.36
CA ASP A 66 -12.24 3.97 -14.13
C ASP A 66 -13.68 4.50 -14.12
N LYS A 67 -14.12 5.06 -15.24
CA LYS A 67 -15.47 5.62 -15.41
C LYS A 67 -16.57 4.57 -15.17
N THR A 68 -16.31 3.31 -15.49
CA THR A 68 -17.28 2.21 -15.37
C THR A 68 -17.53 1.79 -13.93
N ARG A 69 -16.55 2.05 -13.03
CA ARG A 69 -16.62 1.78 -11.59
C ARG A 69 -17.01 2.99 -10.74
N MET A 70 -17.04 4.22 -11.29
CA MET A 70 -17.35 5.43 -10.52
C MET A 70 -18.68 5.34 -9.76
N LYS A 71 -19.68 4.67 -10.34
CA LYS A 71 -21.00 4.43 -9.70
C LYS A 71 -20.91 3.58 -8.44
N LEU A 72 -19.81 2.85 -8.23
CA LEU A 72 -19.58 1.99 -7.08
C LEU A 72 -18.94 2.75 -5.90
N ASN A 73 -18.40 3.95 -6.16
CA ASN A 73 -17.93 4.83 -5.10
C ASN A 73 -19.10 5.21 -4.18
N PHE A 74 -18.79 5.45 -2.91
CA PHE A 74 -19.79 5.83 -1.93
C PHE A 74 -19.20 6.77 -0.88
N GLU A 75 -20.05 7.33 -0.05
CA GLU A 75 -19.62 8.10 1.10
C GLU A 75 -20.42 7.73 2.35
N ILE A 76 -19.83 7.97 3.52
CA ILE A 76 -20.55 7.86 4.79
C ILE A 76 -20.84 9.28 5.27
N GLY A 77 -22.12 9.54 5.44
CA GLY A 77 -22.61 10.85 5.85
C GLY A 77 -22.40 11.14 7.34
N THR A 78 -22.69 12.38 7.73
CA THR A 78 -22.70 12.77 9.15
C THR A 78 -23.75 12.06 9.98
N ASP A 79 -24.70 11.39 9.34
CA ASP A 79 -25.67 10.48 9.97
C ASP A 79 -25.12 9.07 10.23
N GLY A 80 -23.86 8.81 9.83
CA GLY A 80 -23.20 7.52 9.94
C GLY A 80 -23.71 6.46 8.97
N LYS A 81 -24.52 6.84 7.96
CA LYS A 81 -25.06 5.93 6.95
C LYS A 81 -24.31 6.02 5.64
N ILE A 82 -24.38 4.94 4.88
CA ILE A 82 -23.82 4.84 3.54
C ILE A 82 -24.76 5.54 2.55
N HIS A 83 -24.20 6.40 1.74
CA HIS A 83 -24.86 7.14 0.66
C HIS A 83 -24.07 7.00 -0.65
N THR A 84 -24.74 7.25 -1.76
CA THR A 84 -24.04 7.39 -3.04
C THR A 84 -23.08 8.58 -2.99
N LEU A 85 -21.93 8.46 -3.61
CA LEU A 85 -20.95 9.56 -3.67
C LEU A 85 -21.60 10.82 -4.27
N GLY A 86 -21.40 11.97 -3.61
CA GLY A 86 -21.96 13.23 -4.05
C GLY A 86 -23.43 13.45 -3.69
N TYR A 87 -23.99 12.70 -2.73
CA TYR A 87 -25.37 12.92 -2.25
C TYR A 87 -25.58 14.29 -1.58
N HIS A 88 -24.51 14.89 -1.07
CA HIS A 88 -24.55 16.23 -0.51
C HIS A 88 -24.69 17.28 -1.62
N GLU A 89 -25.64 18.21 -1.47
CA GLU A 89 -25.76 19.37 -2.36
C GLU A 89 -24.54 20.29 -2.24
N LYS A 90 -24.12 20.58 -1.00
CA LYS A 90 -22.95 21.40 -0.70
C LYS A 90 -21.66 20.64 -0.91
N SER A 91 -20.70 21.26 -1.58
CA SER A 91 -19.37 20.68 -1.76
C SER A 91 -18.65 20.51 -0.43
N LEU A 92 -17.70 19.59 -0.40
CA LEU A 92 -16.84 19.31 0.76
C LEU A 92 -16.12 20.58 1.26
N GLU A 93 -15.69 21.46 0.36
CA GLU A 93 -15.12 22.76 0.71
C GLU A 93 -16.11 23.63 1.48
N VAL A 94 -17.35 23.73 1.01
CA VAL A 94 -18.40 24.52 1.67
C VAL A 94 -18.75 23.95 3.04
N ARG A 95 -18.90 22.64 3.14
CA ARG A 95 -19.16 21.95 4.41
C ARG A 95 -18.05 22.18 5.44
N LEU A 96 -16.77 22.16 4.99
CA LEU A 96 -15.64 22.51 5.84
C LEU A 96 -15.73 23.96 6.36
N GLN A 97 -16.03 24.91 5.48
CA GLN A 97 -16.17 26.33 5.87
C GLN A 97 -17.30 26.55 6.87
N GLU A 98 -18.42 25.85 6.71
CA GLU A 98 -19.53 25.88 7.67
C GLU A 98 -19.08 25.37 9.05
N ARG A 99 -18.43 24.20 9.11
CA ARG A 99 -17.94 23.66 10.38
C ARG A 99 -16.90 24.56 11.05
N LEU A 100 -15.98 25.14 10.27
CA LEU A 100 -15.00 26.10 10.77
C LEU A 100 -15.66 27.36 11.32
N SER A 101 -16.73 27.83 10.68
CA SER A 101 -17.51 29.02 11.10
C SER A 101 -18.25 28.75 12.42
N GLU A 102 -18.85 27.59 12.62
CA GLU A 102 -19.48 27.16 13.88
C GLU A 102 -18.48 27.19 15.05
N LEU A 103 -17.25 26.75 14.79
CA LEU A 103 -16.14 26.77 15.76
C LEU A 103 -15.49 28.15 15.91
N CYS A 104 -16.03 29.19 15.21
CA CYS A 104 -15.46 30.53 15.15
C CYS A 104 -13.97 30.56 14.79
N TRP A 105 -13.53 29.62 13.93
CA TRP A 105 -12.16 29.59 13.45
C TRP A 105 -11.90 30.73 12.46
N LYS A 106 -10.72 31.31 12.56
CA LYS A 106 -10.25 32.33 11.61
C LYS A 106 -8.79 32.06 11.27
N PRO A 107 -8.40 32.15 9.99
CA PRO A 107 -7.00 32.13 9.62
C PRO A 107 -6.28 33.35 10.24
N PHE A 108 -4.96 33.24 10.33
CA PHE A 108 -4.16 34.43 10.67
C PHE A 108 -4.20 35.44 9.50
N LYS A 109 -3.65 36.64 9.71
CA LYS A 109 -3.58 37.63 8.66
C LYS A 109 -2.91 37.04 7.40
N PRO A 110 -3.32 37.44 6.19
CA PRO A 110 -2.81 36.86 4.95
C PRO A 110 -1.28 36.94 4.80
N ASP A 111 -0.67 38.00 5.36
CA ASP A 111 0.78 38.24 5.37
C ASP A 111 1.52 37.46 6.46
N SER A 112 0.82 36.71 7.29
CA SER A 112 1.44 35.89 8.31
C SER A 112 2.25 34.75 7.67
N LYS A 113 3.52 34.61 8.08
CA LYS A 113 4.41 33.53 7.64
C LYS A 113 3.91 32.13 8.01
N ILE A 114 3.08 32.05 9.04
CA ILE A 114 2.53 30.79 9.57
C ILE A 114 1.02 30.90 9.54
N GLN A 115 0.36 29.95 8.90
CA GLN A 115 -1.09 29.77 8.96
C GLN A 115 -1.42 28.55 9.81
N PRO A 116 -2.46 28.61 10.66
CA PRO A 116 -2.85 27.48 11.50
C PRO A 116 -3.47 26.35 10.66
N ASN A 117 -3.27 25.12 11.08
CA ASN A 117 -3.96 23.98 10.51
C ASN A 117 -5.45 24.05 10.88
N CYS A 118 -6.34 23.83 9.90
CA CYS A 118 -7.77 23.82 10.12
C CYS A 118 -8.38 22.42 10.12
N CYS A 119 -7.77 21.47 9.46
CA CYS A 119 -8.27 20.10 9.35
C CYS A 119 -7.15 19.08 9.14
N ALA A 120 -7.50 17.81 9.29
CA ALA A 120 -6.69 16.68 8.93
C ALA A 120 -7.27 16.00 7.69
N ARG A 121 -6.41 15.67 6.73
CA ARG A 121 -6.72 14.82 5.59
C ARG A 121 -6.23 13.42 5.91
N PHE A 122 -7.12 12.46 5.86
CA PHE A 122 -6.78 11.06 6.03
C PHE A 122 -6.93 10.30 4.73
N ILE A 123 -6.05 9.34 4.54
CA ILE A 123 -6.22 8.27 3.55
C ILE A 123 -6.09 6.95 4.30
N PHE A 124 -7.10 6.09 4.19
CA PHE A 124 -7.07 4.74 4.70
C PHE A 124 -7.13 3.76 3.54
N GLY A 125 -6.35 2.70 3.64
CA GLY A 125 -6.27 1.65 2.63
C GLY A 125 -5.53 0.44 3.19
N GLY A 126 -4.99 -0.37 2.30
CA GLY A 126 -4.22 -1.54 2.69
C GLY A 126 -3.54 -2.22 1.51
N ASN A 127 -3.17 -3.47 1.71
CA ASN A 127 -2.68 -4.32 0.64
C ASN A 127 -3.65 -4.29 -0.55
N HIS A 128 -3.10 -4.16 -1.76
CA HIS A 128 -3.87 -4.01 -2.98
C HIS A 128 -4.86 -5.16 -3.19
N ASP A 129 -4.34 -6.40 -3.15
CA ASP A 129 -5.15 -7.59 -3.46
C ASP A 129 -6.27 -7.76 -2.43
N ARG A 130 -5.95 -7.55 -1.13
CA ARG A 130 -6.95 -7.67 -0.08
C ARG A 130 -8.04 -6.59 -0.17
N THR A 131 -7.68 -5.35 -0.50
CA THR A 131 -8.67 -4.27 -0.66
C THR A 131 -9.55 -4.47 -1.90
N ILE A 132 -9.02 -5.02 -2.99
CA ILE A 132 -9.78 -5.44 -4.17
C ILE A 132 -10.75 -6.57 -3.81
N GLU A 133 -10.28 -7.59 -3.08
CA GLU A 133 -11.12 -8.70 -2.62
C GLU A 133 -12.27 -8.21 -1.73
N MET A 134 -12.00 -7.33 -0.75
CA MET A 134 -13.06 -6.72 0.07
C MET A 134 -14.08 -5.94 -0.77
N ALA A 135 -13.62 -5.26 -1.83
CA ALA A 135 -14.49 -4.42 -2.65
C ALA A 135 -15.33 -5.21 -3.65
N PHE A 136 -14.79 -6.29 -4.22
CA PHE A 136 -15.39 -6.99 -5.35
C PHE A 136 -15.48 -8.52 -5.18
N GLY A 137 -14.96 -9.09 -4.09
CA GLY A 137 -14.94 -10.54 -3.88
C GLY A 137 -14.16 -11.26 -4.98
N ASP A 138 -14.71 -12.35 -5.46
CA ASP A 138 -14.12 -13.18 -6.53
C ASP A 138 -14.30 -12.59 -7.94
N GLN A 139 -14.88 -11.38 -8.08
CA GLN A 139 -15.09 -10.75 -9.37
C GLN A 139 -13.76 -10.29 -9.97
N THR A 140 -13.52 -10.62 -11.24
CA THR A 140 -12.29 -10.22 -11.93
C THR A 140 -12.30 -8.74 -12.28
N VAL A 141 -11.38 -7.98 -11.72
CA VAL A 141 -11.18 -6.56 -12.00
C VAL A 141 -10.10 -6.40 -13.05
N ASN A 142 -10.41 -5.74 -14.16
CA ASN A 142 -9.40 -5.36 -15.14
C ASN A 142 -8.89 -3.95 -14.83
N LEU A 143 -7.61 -3.85 -14.44
CA LEU A 143 -6.95 -2.58 -14.10
C LEU A 143 -6.25 -1.90 -15.28
N GLU A 144 -6.37 -2.45 -16.49
CA GLU A 144 -5.85 -1.80 -17.67
C GLU A 144 -6.60 -0.49 -17.94
N LYS A 145 -5.92 0.43 -18.58
CA LYS A 145 -6.51 1.71 -18.92
C LYS A 145 -7.67 1.50 -19.92
N ASP A 146 -8.76 2.23 -19.68
CA ASP A 146 -9.97 2.18 -20.50
C ASP A 146 -10.68 0.80 -20.54
N ALA A 147 -10.37 -0.08 -19.57
CA ALA A 147 -11.05 -1.35 -19.41
C ALA A 147 -12.53 -1.16 -19.01
N ASP A 148 -13.39 -2.05 -19.49
CA ASP A 148 -14.80 -2.09 -19.08
C ASP A 148 -14.98 -3.01 -17.87
N ASN A 149 -15.25 -2.42 -16.73
CA ASN A 149 -15.58 -3.08 -15.47
C ASN A 149 -17.05 -2.84 -15.06
N SER A 150 -17.93 -2.50 -15.99
CA SER A 150 -19.35 -2.18 -15.73
C SER A 150 -20.14 -3.32 -15.12
N HIS A 151 -19.66 -4.58 -15.26
CA HIS A 151 -20.22 -5.79 -14.68
C HIS A 151 -19.99 -5.93 -13.18
N LEU A 152 -19.02 -5.18 -12.61
CA LEU A 152 -18.68 -5.30 -11.19
C LEU A 152 -19.80 -4.77 -10.29
N LEU A 153 -19.96 -5.48 -9.18
CA LEU A 153 -20.85 -5.11 -8.06
C LEU A 153 -20.00 -4.93 -6.81
N ARG A 154 -20.35 -3.93 -6.02
CA ARG A 154 -19.71 -3.68 -4.73
C ARG A 154 -20.14 -4.71 -3.71
N CYS A 155 -19.20 -5.29 -2.97
CA CYS A 155 -19.45 -6.23 -1.89
C CYS A 155 -19.74 -5.50 -0.57
N GLU A 156 -20.50 -6.15 0.31
CA GLU A 156 -20.82 -5.62 1.65
C GLU A 156 -19.58 -5.51 2.55
N GLU A 157 -18.55 -6.32 2.31
CA GLU A 157 -17.34 -6.33 3.14
C GLU A 157 -16.61 -4.98 3.11
N ILE A 158 -16.49 -4.33 1.92
CA ILE A 158 -15.87 -3.00 1.83
C ILE A 158 -16.73 -1.93 2.50
N GLU A 159 -18.06 -2.10 2.50
CA GLU A 159 -18.97 -1.20 3.20
C GLU A 159 -18.81 -1.31 4.71
N HIS A 160 -18.74 -2.53 5.23
CA HIS A 160 -18.51 -2.81 6.65
C HIS A 160 -17.13 -2.29 7.10
N TRP A 161 -16.09 -2.54 6.32
CA TRP A 161 -14.75 -2.00 6.60
C TRP A 161 -14.76 -0.46 6.65
N ALA A 162 -15.37 0.18 5.67
CA ALA A 162 -15.45 1.64 5.63
C ALA A 162 -16.25 2.18 6.83
N LYS A 163 -17.34 1.48 7.23
CA LYS A 163 -18.14 1.86 8.39
C LYS A 163 -17.35 1.73 9.69
N ASP A 164 -16.58 0.66 9.86
CA ASP A 164 -15.73 0.47 11.03
C ASP A 164 -14.63 1.53 11.11
N VAL A 165 -14.02 1.91 9.98
CA VAL A 165 -13.06 3.03 9.91
C VAL A 165 -13.74 4.36 10.26
N TYR A 166 -14.95 4.60 9.78
CA TYR A 166 -15.72 5.78 10.12
C TYR A 166 -16.00 5.86 11.62
N ASP A 167 -16.45 4.77 12.22
CA ASP A 167 -16.76 4.70 13.66
C ASP A 167 -15.50 4.88 14.52
N TRP A 168 -14.37 4.33 14.07
CA TRP A 168 -13.07 4.60 14.69
C TRP A 168 -12.70 6.11 14.61
N CYS A 169 -12.95 6.78 13.49
CA CYS A 169 -12.77 8.22 13.36
C CYS A 169 -13.73 9.00 14.25
N ALA A 170 -15.01 8.63 14.27
CA ALA A 170 -16.06 9.31 15.05
C ALA A 170 -15.77 9.22 16.57
N LYS A 171 -15.31 8.07 17.05
CA LYS A 171 -14.89 7.87 18.44
C LYS A 171 -13.73 8.78 18.84
N ARG A 172 -12.77 9.05 17.93
CA ARG A 172 -11.57 9.84 18.20
C ARG A 172 -11.80 11.35 18.05
N TYR A 173 -12.55 11.75 17.06
CA TYR A 173 -12.64 13.14 16.64
C TYR A 173 -13.99 13.77 16.88
N GLY A 174 -15.03 12.99 17.13
CA GLY A 174 -16.44 13.42 17.13
C GLY A 174 -17.04 13.33 15.72
N GLN A 175 -18.22 12.75 15.62
CA GLN A 175 -18.93 12.53 14.36
C GLN A 175 -19.19 13.85 13.62
N GLU A 176 -19.55 14.91 14.34
CA GLU A 176 -19.81 16.27 13.84
C GLU A 176 -18.56 16.93 13.22
N ASN A 177 -17.38 16.41 13.49
CA ASN A 177 -16.11 16.92 12.98
C ASN A 177 -15.62 16.18 11.72
N ILE A 178 -16.29 15.09 11.33
CA ILE A 178 -16.05 14.39 10.07
C ILE A 178 -16.81 15.09 8.96
N VAL A 179 -16.13 16.00 8.26
CA VAL A 179 -16.74 16.83 7.22
C VAL A 179 -16.96 16.06 5.93
N GLY A 180 -16.11 15.08 5.66
CA GLY A 180 -16.22 14.20 4.50
C GLY A 180 -15.58 12.84 4.75
N PHE A 181 -16.19 11.82 4.15
CA PHE A 181 -15.70 10.44 4.25
C PHE A 181 -16.07 9.68 2.98
N GLN A 182 -15.22 9.78 1.97
CA GLN A 182 -15.45 9.25 0.63
C GLN A 182 -14.66 7.95 0.43
N VAL A 183 -15.30 6.95 -0.15
CA VAL A 183 -14.71 5.64 -0.46
C VAL A 183 -14.60 5.51 -1.97
N HIS A 184 -13.40 5.40 -2.45
CA HIS A 184 -13.09 5.30 -3.87
C HIS A 184 -12.78 3.87 -4.27
N LEU A 185 -13.55 3.36 -5.22
CA LEU A 185 -13.43 2.04 -5.81
C LEU A 185 -13.07 2.11 -7.30
N ASP A 186 -12.95 3.31 -7.83
CA ASP A 186 -12.70 3.63 -9.24
C ASP A 186 -11.22 3.83 -9.58
N GLU A 187 -10.33 3.68 -8.63
CA GLU A 187 -8.88 3.74 -8.83
C GLU A 187 -8.24 2.35 -8.75
N SER A 188 -6.91 2.28 -8.86
CA SER A 188 -6.18 1.01 -8.82
C SER A 188 -6.38 0.22 -7.53
N SER A 189 -6.49 0.90 -6.40
CA SER A 189 -6.70 0.27 -5.08
C SER A 189 -7.85 0.95 -4.36
N PRO A 190 -8.83 0.22 -3.83
CA PRO A 190 -9.86 0.76 -2.95
C PRO A 190 -9.26 1.49 -1.75
N HIS A 191 -9.76 2.70 -1.47
CA HIS A 191 -9.28 3.52 -0.35
C HIS A 191 -10.31 4.55 0.08
N ILE A 192 -10.10 5.09 1.27
CA ILE A 192 -10.96 6.08 1.91
C ILE A 192 -10.22 7.41 1.99
N HIS A 193 -10.89 8.50 1.61
CA HIS A 193 -10.50 9.86 1.97
C HIS A 193 -11.40 10.37 3.07
N ALA A 194 -10.81 10.81 4.19
CA ALA A 194 -11.58 11.49 5.24
C ALA A 194 -11.04 12.88 5.51
N LEU A 195 -11.92 13.85 5.60
CA LEU A 195 -11.63 15.23 5.96
C LEU A 195 -12.21 15.53 7.34
N ILE A 196 -11.34 15.78 8.31
CA ILE A 196 -11.72 15.87 9.73
C ILE A 196 -11.21 17.18 10.34
N VAL A 197 -12.11 17.95 10.96
CA VAL A 197 -11.74 19.12 11.75
C VAL A 197 -11.24 18.68 13.11
N THR A 198 -10.04 19.12 13.49
CA THR A 198 -9.43 18.76 14.77
C THR A 198 -9.87 19.72 15.87
N VAL A 199 -10.73 19.26 16.76
CA VAL A 199 -11.32 20.07 17.82
C VAL A 199 -10.68 19.79 19.18
N GLY A 200 -10.43 20.84 19.91
CA GLY A 200 -9.98 20.81 21.30
C GLY A 200 -10.69 21.89 22.11
N GLN A 201 -10.46 21.91 23.44
CA GLN A 201 -11.07 22.88 24.33
C GLN A 201 -10.04 23.91 24.81
N ARG A 202 -10.43 25.19 24.81
CA ARG A 202 -9.61 26.25 25.37
C ARG A 202 -9.60 26.16 26.90
N THR A 203 -8.42 26.07 27.50
CA THR A 203 -8.21 25.87 28.94
C THR A 203 -8.95 26.88 29.82
N LYS A 204 -9.02 28.17 29.40
CA LYS A 204 -9.63 29.23 30.20
C LYS A 204 -11.16 29.31 30.10
N SER A 205 -11.73 28.96 28.95
CA SER A 205 -13.18 29.16 28.68
C SER A 205 -13.95 27.87 28.53
N GLY A 206 -13.27 26.72 28.44
CA GLY A 206 -13.90 25.43 28.12
C GLY A 206 -14.50 25.35 26.70
N ARG A 207 -14.43 26.46 25.92
CA ARG A 207 -15.03 26.53 24.61
C ARG A 207 -14.27 25.66 23.60
N GLU A 208 -15.01 24.93 22.81
CA GLU A 208 -14.46 24.21 21.65
C GLU A 208 -13.86 25.17 20.61
N CYS A 209 -12.77 24.74 20.02
CA CYS A 209 -12.12 25.48 18.94
C CYS A 209 -11.28 24.51 18.10
N VAL A 210 -10.97 24.93 16.88
CA VAL A 210 -10.04 24.19 16.03
C VAL A 210 -8.65 24.19 16.68
N MET A 211 -8.13 23.01 16.98
CA MET A 211 -6.87 22.84 17.71
C MET A 211 -6.16 21.57 17.26
N TRP A 212 -5.23 21.70 16.33
CA TRP A 212 -4.41 20.58 15.85
C TRP A 212 -3.69 19.83 16.99
N SER A 213 -3.05 20.56 17.87
CA SER A 213 -2.26 19.99 18.95
C SER A 213 -3.06 19.19 19.98
N ALA A 214 -4.37 19.37 20.05
CA ALA A 214 -5.24 18.58 20.93
C ALA A 214 -5.36 17.12 20.48
N LYS A 215 -5.16 16.87 19.18
CA LYS A 215 -5.29 15.53 18.57
C LYS A 215 -3.96 14.95 18.10
N PHE A 216 -2.99 15.79 17.75
CA PHE A 216 -1.75 15.37 17.11
C PHE A 216 -0.48 15.80 17.86
N GLY A 217 -0.63 16.31 19.10
CA GLY A 217 0.51 16.74 19.91
C GLY A 217 1.09 18.10 19.50
N LYS A 218 1.98 18.62 20.35
CA LYS A 218 2.57 19.97 20.24
C LYS A 218 3.92 19.97 19.52
N ASN A 219 4.53 18.82 19.36
CA ASN A 219 5.86 18.67 18.77
C ASN A 219 5.99 17.36 18.00
N ARG A 220 7.10 17.21 17.28
CA ARG A 220 7.35 16.04 16.42
C ARG A 220 7.39 14.71 17.18
N TYR A 221 7.86 14.72 18.41
CA TYR A 221 7.96 13.51 19.23
C TYR A 221 6.56 13.02 19.64
N GLU A 222 5.72 13.90 20.20
CA GLU A 222 4.33 13.61 20.54
C GLU A 222 3.54 13.16 19.32
N TYR A 223 3.71 13.85 18.19
CA TYR A 223 3.09 13.49 16.92
C TYR A 223 3.45 12.06 16.51
N GLY A 224 4.73 11.70 16.57
CA GLY A 224 5.19 10.34 16.26
C GLY A 224 4.61 9.27 17.19
N GLN A 225 4.47 9.56 18.48
CA GLN A 225 3.84 8.64 19.44
C GLN A 225 2.35 8.45 19.14
N ILE A 226 1.63 9.55 18.87
CA ILE A 226 0.20 9.52 18.53
C ILE A 226 -0.02 8.73 17.24
N LEU A 227 0.80 8.93 16.20
CA LEU A 227 0.67 8.16 14.98
C LEU A 227 0.87 6.66 15.19
N ARG A 228 1.85 6.27 16.00
CA ARG A 228 2.07 4.84 16.33
C ARG A 228 0.88 4.24 17.05
N GLU A 229 0.33 4.96 18.01
CA GLU A 229 -0.87 4.54 18.75
C GLU A 229 -2.07 4.44 17.80
N MET A 230 -2.27 5.41 16.90
CA MET A 230 -3.34 5.39 15.90
C MET A 230 -3.23 4.18 14.97
N HIS A 231 -2.04 3.85 14.47
CA HIS A 231 -1.84 2.65 13.64
C HIS A 231 -2.14 1.37 14.41
N THR A 232 -1.80 1.31 15.69
CA THR A 232 -2.06 0.15 16.54
C THR A 232 -3.57 0.01 16.81
N SER A 233 -4.25 1.07 17.25
CA SER A 233 -5.68 1.01 17.55
C SER A 233 -6.53 0.81 16.30
N LEU A 234 -6.14 1.37 15.15
CA LEU A 234 -6.80 1.09 13.87
C LEU A 234 -6.70 -0.40 13.50
N TYR A 235 -5.53 -1.01 13.73
CA TYR A 235 -5.36 -2.45 13.52
C TYR A 235 -6.23 -3.26 14.48
N GLU A 236 -6.17 -2.98 15.78
CA GLU A 236 -6.88 -3.74 16.80
C GLU A 236 -8.41 -3.60 16.69
N GLU A 237 -8.91 -2.40 16.41
CA GLU A 237 -10.34 -2.11 16.36
C GLU A 237 -10.96 -2.39 14.98
N VAL A 238 -10.17 -2.32 13.91
CA VAL A 238 -10.66 -2.45 12.52
C VAL A 238 -9.87 -3.47 11.72
N GLY A 239 -8.61 -3.21 11.39
CA GLY A 239 -7.85 -3.97 10.39
C GLY A 239 -7.85 -5.48 10.61
N SER A 240 -7.73 -5.93 11.88
CA SER A 240 -7.72 -7.35 12.26
C SER A 240 -8.99 -8.10 11.86
N LYS A 241 -10.15 -7.43 11.81
CA LYS A 241 -11.42 -8.02 11.41
C LYS A 241 -11.48 -8.35 9.91
N TYR A 242 -10.68 -7.63 9.13
CA TYR A 242 -10.66 -7.71 7.66
C TYR A 242 -9.37 -8.37 7.15
N GLY A 243 -8.65 -9.11 7.99
CA GLY A 243 -7.42 -9.79 7.60
C GLY A 243 -6.27 -8.85 7.22
N LEU A 244 -6.35 -7.58 7.61
CA LEU A 244 -5.27 -6.62 7.41
C LEU A 244 -4.37 -6.62 8.64
N GLU A 245 -3.06 -6.71 8.45
CA GLU A 245 -2.07 -6.65 9.52
C GLU A 245 -1.68 -5.19 9.82
N ARG A 246 -1.18 -4.98 11.03
CA ARG A 246 -0.59 -3.69 11.38
C ARG A 246 0.66 -3.43 10.55
N GLY A 247 0.74 -2.26 9.91
CA GLY A 247 1.94 -1.84 9.20
C GLY A 247 3.18 -1.80 10.11
N ASP A 248 4.36 -2.02 9.53
CA ASP A 248 5.64 -1.99 10.25
C ASP A 248 5.91 -0.64 10.91
N SER A 249 6.57 -0.66 12.07
CA SER A 249 7.15 0.56 12.62
C SER A 249 8.26 1.08 11.70
N ILE A 250 8.20 2.37 11.38
CA ILE A 250 9.27 3.08 10.65
C ILE A 250 10.34 3.65 11.60
N GLU A 251 10.23 3.37 12.90
CA GLU A 251 11.18 3.84 13.90
C GLU A 251 12.59 3.29 13.60
N GLY A 252 13.57 4.16 13.57
CA GLY A 252 14.94 3.80 13.19
C GLY A 252 15.18 3.59 11.69
N ARG A 253 14.14 3.62 10.86
CA ARG A 253 14.25 3.59 9.40
C ARG A 253 14.26 5.02 8.87
N ASN A 254 15.23 5.37 8.05
CA ASN A 254 15.30 6.69 7.41
C ASN A 254 14.31 6.76 6.22
N VAL A 255 13.02 6.55 6.50
CA VAL A 255 11.94 6.55 5.51
C VAL A 255 11.42 7.98 5.36
N GLN A 256 11.53 8.54 4.16
CA GLN A 256 10.92 9.81 3.81
C GLN A 256 9.62 9.57 3.05
N HIS A 257 8.58 10.30 3.41
CA HIS A 257 7.36 10.36 2.62
C HIS A 257 7.69 11.02 1.26
N LEU A 258 7.45 10.28 0.19
CA LEU A 258 7.61 10.78 -1.17
C LEU A 258 6.22 11.03 -1.78
N HIS A 259 6.07 12.12 -2.53
CA HIS A 259 4.89 12.30 -3.37
C HIS A 259 4.78 11.15 -4.40
N LYS A 260 3.56 10.77 -4.79
CA LYS A 260 3.26 9.65 -5.70
C LYS A 260 4.20 9.60 -6.92
N ARG A 261 4.42 10.75 -7.59
CA ARG A 261 5.32 10.85 -8.76
C ARG A 261 6.77 10.50 -8.43
N ASP A 262 7.29 10.98 -7.31
CA ASP A 262 8.68 10.73 -6.90
C ASP A 262 8.85 9.30 -6.39
N TYR A 263 7.82 8.75 -5.74
CA TYR A 263 7.78 7.34 -5.35
C TYR A 263 7.82 6.42 -6.55
N ILE A 264 6.98 6.65 -7.57
CA ILE A 264 6.98 5.88 -8.83
C ILE A 264 8.34 5.98 -9.53
N ARG A 265 8.93 7.20 -9.60
CA ARG A 265 10.26 7.39 -10.20
C ARG A 265 11.33 6.59 -9.45
N LYS A 266 11.29 6.58 -8.12
CA LYS A 266 12.19 5.78 -7.29
C LYS A 266 12.01 4.30 -7.55
N LEU A 267 10.78 3.78 -7.50
CA LEU A 267 10.48 2.36 -7.78
C LEU A 267 10.96 1.93 -9.16
N THR A 268 10.73 2.76 -10.19
CA THR A 268 11.21 2.47 -11.55
C THR A 268 12.73 2.39 -11.62
N LYS A 269 13.43 3.24 -10.88
CA LYS A 269 14.91 3.21 -10.80
C LYS A 269 15.38 1.94 -10.09
N ASP A 270 14.77 1.60 -8.96
CA ASP A 270 15.12 0.43 -8.16
C ASP A 270 14.85 -0.87 -8.94
N ALA A 271 13.71 -0.95 -9.65
CA ALA A 271 13.39 -2.06 -10.54
C ALA A 271 14.43 -2.25 -11.66
N LYS A 272 14.87 -1.17 -12.32
CA LYS A 272 15.94 -1.22 -13.33
C LYS A 272 17.27 -1.70 -12.75
N GLN A 273 17.61 -1.31 -11.52
CA GLN A 273 18.82 -1.78 -10.85
C GLN A 273 18.73 -3.28 -10.51
N ALA A 274 17.57 -3.72 -9.99
CA ALA A 274 17.32 -5.14 -9.71
C ALA A 274 17.40 -5.99 -10.99
N GLU A 275 16.79 -5.54 -12.09
CA GLU A 275 16.88 -6.22 -13.39
C GLU A 275 18.34 -6.37 -13.87
N LYS A 276 19.14 -5.30 -13.72
CA LYS A 276 20.57 -5.35 -14.07
C LYS A 276 21.34 -6.35 -13.19
N ALA A 277 21.04 -6.39 -11.91
CA ALA A 277 21.65 -7.35 -10.98
C ALA A 277 21.28 -8.79 -11.34
N VAL A 278 20.02 -9.07 -11.64
CA VAL A 278 19.53 -10.39 -12.08
C VAL A 278 20.23 -10.84 -13.35
N LYS A 279 20.35 -9.97 -14.37
CA LYS A 279 21.11 -10.26 -15.60
C LYS A 279 22.59 -10.57 -15.32
N GLY A 280 23.20 -9.85 -14.38
CA GLY A 280 24.57 -10.13 -13.93
C GLY A 280 24.72 -11.51 -13.29
N LEU A 281 23.81 -11.86 -12.37
CA LEU A 281 23.78 -13.17 -11.72
C LEU A 281 23.57 -14.30 -12.73
N GLN A 282 22.62 -14.16 -13.65
CA GLN A 282 22.39 -15.15 -14.71
C GLN A 282 23.63 -15.39 -15.56
N THR A 283 24.39 -14.33 -15.89
CA THR A 283 25.64 -14.44 -16.62
C THR A 283 26.70 -15.21 -15.82
N MET A 284 26.78 -14.91 -14.52
CA MET A 284 27.71 -15.61 -13.61
C MET A 284 27.34 -17.09 -13.46
N THR A 285 26.07 -17.40 -13.32
CA THR A 285 25.59 -18.80 -13.25
C THR A 285 25.98 -19.59 -14.49
N ARG A 286 25.75 -19.07 -15.68
CA ARG A 286 26.16 -19.72 -16.95
C ARG A 286 27.67 -19.95 -17.03
N ARG A 287 28.48 -19.03 -16.51
CA ARG A 287 29.95 -19.22 -16.44
C ARG A 287 30.33 -20.36 -15.50
N LEU A 288 29.72 -20.40 -14.32
CA LEU A 288 29.96 -21.47 -13.35
C LEU A 288 29.51 -22.82 -13.88
N GLU A 289 28.37 -22.93 -14.51
CA GLU A 289 27.89 -24.16 -15.18
C GLU A 289 28.89 -24.65 -16.24
N SER A 290 29.42 -23.74 -17.05
CA SER A 290 30.45 -24.07 -18.04
C SER A 290 31.78 -24.55 -17.40
N GLN A 291 32.15 -23.99 -16.25
CA GLN A 291 33.35 -24.44 -15.50
C GLN A 291 33.13 -25.81 -14.90
N ILE A 292 31.96 -26.04 -14.29
CA ILE A 292 31.59 -27.34 -13.75
C ILE A 292 31.64 -28.44 -14.83
N PHE A 293 31.04 -28.17 -15.99
CA PHE A 293 31.05 -29.08 -17.12
C PHE A 293 32.49 -29.44 -17.58
N ARG A 294 33.37 -28.44 -17.68
CA ARG A 294 34.79 -28.67 -18.04
C ARG A 294 35.50 -29.49 -16.98
N SER A 295 35.30 -29.19 -15.71
CA SER A 295 35.92 -29.94 -14.62
C SER A 295 35.43 -31.37 -14.56
N GLN A 296 34.14 -31.62 -14.80
CA GLN A 296 33.59 -32.97 -14.89
C GLN A 296 34.20 -33.75 -16.05
N SER A 297 34.31 -33.15 -17.23
CA SER A 297 34.96 -33.78 -18.39
C SER A 297 36.41 -34.14 -18.11
N GLN A 298 37.17 -33.28 -17.44
CA GLN A 298 38.56 -33.58 -17.04
C GLN A 298 38.64 -34.71 -16.03
N LEU A 299 37.70 -34.78 -15.10
CA LEU A 299 37.63 -35.84 -14.10
C LEU A 299 37.36 -37.21 -14.74
N GLU A 300 36.43 -37.27 -15.70
CA GLU A 300 36.16 -38.47 -16.48
C GLU A 300 37.38 -38.94 -17.29
N GLU A 301 38.15 -38.02 -17.84
CA GLU A 301 39.37 -38.34 -18.60
C GLU A 301 40.47 -38.89 -17.69
N ILE A 302 40.65 -38.34 -16.50
CA ILE A 302 41.55 -38.83 -15.47
C ILE A 302 41.11 -40.22 -14.99
N GLU A 303 39.83 -40.44 -14.73
CA GLU A 303 39.29 -41.74 -14.31
C GLU A 303 39.52 -42.84 -15.37
N LYS A 304 39.31 -42.52 -16.66
CA LYS A 304 39.60 -43.43 -17.78
C LYS A 304 41.09 -43.78 -17.85
N SER A 305 41.95 -42.78 -17.70
CA SER A 305 43.40 -42.99 -17.70
C SER A 305 43.86 -43.87 -16.52
N LEU A 306 43.28 -43.65 -15.35
CA LEU A 306 43.58 -44.40 -14.14
C LEU A 306 43.11 -45.86 -14.25
N ALA A 307 41.93 -46.10 -14.85
CA ALA A 307 41.43 -47.45 -15.14
C ALA A 307 42.33 -48.18 -16.13
N SER A 308 42.78 -47.51 -17.21
CA SER A 308 43.72 -48.08 -18.19
C SER A 308 45.09 -48.43 -17.55
N GLY A 309 45.61 -47.56 -16.69
CA GLY A 309 46.83 -47.80 -15.94
C GLY A 309 46.75 -48.97 -14.99
N LYS A 310 45.63 -49.14 -14.31
CA LYS A 310 45.37 -50.28 -13.43
C LYS A 310 45.34 -51.63 -14.21
N ILE A 311 44.74 -51.64 -15.39
CA ILE A 311 44.70 -52.83 -16.28
C ILE A 311 46.10 -53.18 -16.74
N ALA A 312 46.89 -52.21 -17.20
CA ALA A 312 48.28 -52.43 -17.63
C ALA A 312 49.19 -52.97 -16.50
N LEU A 313 48.96 -52.48 -15.28
CA LEU A 313 49.70 -52.95 -14.10
C LEU A 313 49.33 -54.42 -13.75
N GLN A 314 48.08 -54.78 -13.84
CA GLN A 314 47.66 -56.22 -13.65
C GLN A 314 48.23 -57.11 -14.72
N GLU A 315 48.26 -56.74 -15.98
CA GLU A 315 48.85 -57.49 -17.08
C GLU A 315 50.37 -57.68 -16.88
N TYR A 316 51.08 -56.66 -16.43
CA TYR A 316 52.48 -56.71 -16.08
C TYR A 316 52.75 -57.63 -14.92
N GLU A 317 51.96 -57.63 -13.86
CA GLU A 317 52.13 -58.60 -12.73
C GLU A 317 51.85 -60.00 -13.13
N ILE A 318 50.88 -60.27 -14.02
CA ILE A 318 50.61 -61.61 -14.56
C ILE A 318 51.79 -62.11 -15.42
N GLN A 319 52.41 -61.24 -16.21
CA GLN A 319 53.60 -61.61 -17.01
C GLN A 319 54.86 -61.89 -16.16
N LYS A 320 54.96 -61.20 -15.02
CA LYS A 320 56.10 -61.40 -14.11
C LYS A 320 56.00 -62.69 -13.27
N THR A 321 54.83 -63.27 -13.16
CA THR A 321 54.53 -64.49 -12.43
C THR A 321 54.50 -65.75 -13.32
N ARG A 322 54.67 -65.59 -14.62
CA ARG A 322 54.90 -66.62 -15.60
C ARG A 322 56.40 -66.72 -15.92
#